data_d4ece66c5c7d6d31a06afc61c6b1c6d9
#
_entry.id   d4ece66c5c7d6d31a06afc61c6b1c6d9
#
_cell.length_a   1.000
_cell.length_b   1.000
_cell.length_c   1.000
_cell.angle_alpha   90.00
_cell.angle_beta   90.00
_cell.angle_gamma   90.00
#
_symmetry.space_group_name_H-M   'P 1'
#
loop_
_entity.id
_entity.type
_entity.pdbx_description
1 polymer ?
#
loop_
_entity_poly.entity_id
_entity_poly.type
_entity_poly.pdbx_seq_one_letter_code
_entity_poly.pdbx_strand_id
1 'polypeptide(L)'
;MAEINERIKLLRERLGLTQTALAEKINRAQNTVADYEKEKNIPERTILDICNAFNVNEAWLRNGTGEMFRQETNVDVELAHQVGRLIKSDDDFTKRLVLEYLKLPPELKTAFEEFVDKLYQERKNRE
;
A
#
# COMPACT_ATOMS: atom_id res chain seq x y z
N MET A 1 -5.28 26.55 -9.14
CA MET A 1 -5.07 25.28 -8.40
C MET A 1 -5.93 24.18 -9.00
N ALA A 2 -5.36 23.00 -9.12
CA ALA A 2 -6.12 21.87 -9.63
C ALA A 2 -7.20 21.45 -8.64
N GLU A 3 -8.41 21.30 -9.12
CA GLU A 3 -9.52 20.75 -8.35
C GLU A 3 -9.37 19.23 -8.22
N ILE A 4 -10.10 18.63 -7.27
CA ILE A 4 -10.08 17.18 -7.08
C ILE A 4 -10.44 16.44 -8.38
N ASN A 5 -11.35 17.01 -9.18
CA ASN A 5 -11.74 16.43 -10.47
C ASN A 5 -10.54 16.34 -11.42
N GLU A 6 -9.73 17.38 -11.49
CA GLU A 6 -8.52 17.38 -12.30
C GLU A 6 -7.48 16.42 -11.77
N ARG A 7 -7.37 16.29 -10.45
CA ARG A 7 -6.43 15.35 -9.85
C ARG A 7 -6.79 13.91 -10.14
N ILE A 8 -8.08 13.58 -10.20
CA ILE A 8 -8.52 12.24 -10.61
C ILE A 8 -8.06 11.94 -12.03
N LYS A 9 -8.20 12.90 -12.93
CA LYS A 9 -7.74 12.76 -14.30
C LYS A 9 -6.22 12.60 -14.38
N LEU A 10 -5.49 13.41 -13.61
CA LEU A 10 -4.02 13.30 -13.53
C LEU A 10 -3.60 11.93 -13.04
N LEU A 11 -4.26 11.43 -12.00
CA LEU A 11 -3.99 10.10 -11.46
C LEU A 11 -4.21 9.03 -12.52
N ARG A 12 -5.34 9.09 -13.21
CA ARG A 12 -5.67 8.14 -14.26
C ARG A 12 -4.59 8.13 -15.35
N GLU A 13 -4.20 9.31 -15.81
CA GLU A 13 -3.17 9.45 -16.84
C GLU A 13 -1.82 8.92 -16.37
N ARG A 14 -1.47 9.20 -15.11
CA ARG A 14 -0.22 8.71 -14.51
C ARG A 14 -0.18 7.19 -14.45
N LEU A 15 -1.33 6.56 -14.18
CA LEU A 15 -1.45 5.10 -14.14
C LEU A 15 -1.55 4.47 -15.53
N GLY A 16 -1.69 5.29 -16.57
CA GLY A 16 -1.85 4.79 -17.94
C GLY A 16 -3.19 4.10 -18.18
N LEU A 17 -4.22 4.49 -17.44
CA LEU A 17 -5.54 3.87 -17.51
C LEU A 17 -6.51 4.69 -18.34
N THR A 18 -7.44 4.00 -19.02
CA THR A 18 -8.59 4.64 -19.63
C THR A 18 -9.64 4.89 -18.55
N GLN A 19 -10.64 5.73 -18.85
CA GLN A 19 -11.76 5.94 -17.94
C GLN A 19 -12.48 4.64 -17.62
N THR A 20 -12.65 3.77 -18.62
CA THR A 20 -13.26 2.46 -18.45
C THR A 20 -12.43 1.58 -17.50
N ALA A 21 -11.12 1.54 -17.68
CA ALA A 21 -10.25 0.72 -16.85
C ALA A 21 -10.25 1.19 -15.39
N LEU A 22 -10.20 2.51 -15.18
CA LEU A 22 -10.27 3.05 -13.82
C LEU A 22 -11.62 2.75 -13.18
N ALA A 23 -12.70 2.91 -13.96
CA ALA A 23 -14.05 2.63 -13.48
C ALA A 23 -14.20 1.17 -13.01
N GLU A 24 -13.64 0.22 -13.76
CA GLU A 24 -13.66 -1.19 -13.38
C GLU A 24 -12.94 -1.42 -12.05
N LYS A 25 -11.82 -0.75 -11.83
CA LYS A 25 -11.02 -0.91 -10.61
C LYS A 25 -11.75 -0.42 -9.35
N ILE A 26 -12.60 0.59 -9.48
CA ILE A 26 -13.37 1.12 -8.35
C ILE A 26 -14.83 0.69 -8.38
N ASN A 27 -15.18 -0.22 -9.29
CA ASN A 27 -16.52 -0.79 -9.43
C ASN A 27 -17.59 0.28 -9.71
N ARG A 28 -17.29 1.13 -10.68
CA ARG A 28 -18.20 2.20 -11.15
C ARG A 28 -18.34 2.11 -12.67
N ALA A 29 -19.35 2.81 -13.20
CA ALA A 29 -19.53 2.91 -14.65
C ALA A 29 -18.56 3.93 -15.26
N GLN A 30 -18.18 3.71 -16.52
CA GLN A 30 -17.30 4.65 -17.23
C GLN A 30 -17.89 6.06 -17.28
N ASN A 31 -19.19 6.20 -17.48
CA ASN A 31 -19.84 7.51 -17.49
C ASN A 31 -19.69 8.23 -16.15
N THR A 32 -19.72 7.48 -15.05
CA THR A 32 -19.55 8.02 -13.72
C THR A 32 -18.14 8.60 -13.53
N VAL A 33 -17.13 7.87 -14.00
CA VAL A 33 -15.75 8.35 -13.95
C VAL A 33 -15.57 9.59 -14.82
N ALA A 34 -16.16 9.60 -16.02
CA ALA A 34 -16.13 10.77 -16.89
C ALA A 34 -16.71 12.00 -16.19
N ASP A 35 -17.81 11.82 -15.46
CA ASP A 35 -18.42 12.90 -14.67
C ASP A 35 -17.51 13.37 -13.55
N TYR A 36 -16.81 12.45 -12.87
CA TYR A 36 -15.88 12.77 -11.79
C TYR A 36 -14.69 13.60 -12.29
N GLU A 37 -14.29 13.42 -13.53
CA GLU A 37 -13.18 14.17 -14.12
C GLU A 37 -13.59 15.56 -14.60
N LYS A 38 -14.88 15.86 -14.60
CA LYS A 38 -15.41 17.17 -14.97
C LYS A 38 -15.68 18.02 -13.72
N GLU A 39 -16.92 18.38 -13.46
CA GLU A 39 -17.23 19.30 -12.37
C GLU A 39 -18.21 18.75 -11.33
N LYS A 40 -18.51 17.46 -11.38
CA LYS A 40 -19.48 16.90 -10.44
C LYS A 40 -18.86 16.63 -9.07
N ASN A 41 -19.69 16.72 -8.06
CA ASN A 41 -19.28 16.38 -6.70
C ASN A 41 -18.95 14.88 -6.63
N ILE A 42 -17.87 14.58 -5.92
CA ILE A 42 -17.41 13.21 -5.77
C ILE A 42 -17.81 12.72 -4.39
N PRO A 43 -18.59 11.61 -4.30
CA PRO A 43 -18.95 11.09 -2.98
C PRO A 43 -17.73 10.71 -2.16
N GLU A 44 -17.84 10.87 -0.85
CA GLU A 44 -16.77 10.55 0.09
C GLU A 44 -16.26 9.12 -0.09
N ARG A 45 -17.19 8.19 -0.25
CA ARG A 45 -16.85 6.79 -0.45
C ARG A 45 -16.01 6.56 -1.71
N THR A 46 -16.33 7.30 -2.78
CA THR A 46 -15.57 7.18 -4.03
C THR A 46 -14.13 7.65 -3.84
N ILE A 47 -13.92 8.72 -3.08
CA ILE A 47 -12.57 9.20 -2.77
C ILE A 47 -11.77 8.12 -2.05
N LEU A 48 -12.38 7.48 -1.05
CA LEU A 48 -11.74 6.40 -0.30
C LEU A 48 -11.48 5.18 -1.19
N ASP A 49 -12.43 4.84 -2.06
CA ASP A 49 -12.27 3.71 -2.98
C ASP A 49 -11.09 3.93 -3.93
N ILE A 50 -10.94 5.14 -4.46
CA ILE A 50 -9.81 5.49 -5.34
C ILE A 50 -8.50 5.38 -4.57
N CYS A 51 -8.44 5.95 -3.38
CA CYS A 51 -7.22 5.92 -2.57
C CYS A 51 -6.79 4.50 -2.23
N ASN A 52 -7.75 3.63 -1.90
CA ASN A 52 -7.44 2.25 -1.53
C ASN A 52 -7.12 1.38 -2.74
N ALA A 53 -7.77 1.63 -3.88
CA ALA A 53 -7.55 0.84 -5.09
C ALA A 53 -6.17 1.09 -5.70
N PHE A 54 -5.66 2.32 -5.62
CA PHE A 54 -4.44 2.73 -6.32
C PHE A 54 -3.33 3.19 -5.38
N ASN A 55 -3.49 3.00 -4.09
CA ASN A 55 -2.51 3.39 -3.06
C ASN A 55 -2.19 4.89 -3.13
N VAL A 56 -3.24 5.71 -3.21
CA VAL A 56 -3.13 7.16 -3.37
C VAL A 56 -3.16 7.85 -2.00
N ASN A 57 -2.37 8.89 -1.86
CA ASN A 57 -2.36 9.75 -0.68
C ASN A 57 -3.66 10.58 -0.66
N GLU A 58 -4.51 10.36 0.33
CA GLU A 58 -5.79 11.04 0.45
C GLU A 58 -5.65 12.56 0.49
N ALA A 59 -4.67 13.08 1.22
CA ALA A 59 -4.44 14.52 1.30
C ALA A 59 -4.09 15.11 -0.08
N TRP A 60 -3.33 14.37 -0.88
CA TRP A 60 -3.04 14.81 -2.24
C TRP A 60 -4.30 14.85 -3.10
N LEU A 61 -5.11 13.80 -3.03
CA LEU A 61 -6.32 13.74 -3.87
C LEU A 61 -7.33 14.81 -3.49
N ARG A 62 -7.53 15.03 -2.18
CA ARG A 62 -8.50 16.03 -1.70
C ARG A 62 -8.01 17.46 -1.85
N ASN A 63 -6.75 17.72 -1.52
CA ASN A 63 -6.24 19.09 -1.34
C ASN A 63 -5.03 19.42 -2.20
N GLY A 64 -4.44 18.44 -2.87
CA GLY A 64 -3.21 18.63 -3.62
C GLY A 64 -1.97 18.70 -2.75
N THR A 65 -2.04 18.24 -1.51
CA THR A 65 -0.96 18.32 -0.54
C THR A 65 -0.16 17.01 -0.52
N GLY A 66 1.17 17.13 -0.58
CA GLY A 66 2.06 15.98 -0.50
C GLY A 66 2.20 15.23 -1.81
N GLU A 67 2.70 13.99 -1.73
CA GLU A 67 2.93 13.16 -2.90
C GLU A 67 1.64 12.46 -3.33
N MET A 68 1.55 12.18 -4.64
CA MET A 68 0.38 11.51 -5.23
C MET A 68 0.12 10.14 -4.60
N PHE A 69 1.17 9.35 -4.42
CA PHE A 69 1.05 7.99 -3.89
C PHE A 69 1.53 7.92 -2.45
N ARG A 70 0.90 6.99 -1.69
CA ARG A 70 1.36 6.69 -0.33
C ARG A 70 2.77 6.14 -0.40
N GLN A 71 3.60 6.55 0.55
CA GLN A 71 4.96 6.02 0.62
C GLN A 71 4.93 4.75 1.45
N GLU A 72 5.47 3.67 0.90
CA GLU A 72 5.67 2.43 1.64
C GLU A 72 6.85 2.62 2.57
N THR A 73 6.76 2.02 3.76
CA THR A 73 7.89 2.04 4.68
C THR A 73 9.00 1.15 4.12
N ASN A 74 10.25 1.47 4.45
CA ASN A 74 11.37 0.65 4.02
C ASN A 74 11.26 -0.78 4.53
N VAL A 75 10.68 -0.96 5.73
CA VAL A 75 10.46 -2.28 6.31
C VAL A 75 9.49 -3.10 5.47
N ASP A 76 8.40 -2.47 5.02
CA ASP A 76 7.40 -3.17 4.21
C ASP A 76 7.97 -3.62 2.86
N VAL A 77 8.74 -2.75 2.20
CA VAL A 77 9.37 -3.06 0.92
C VAL A 77 10.38 -4.19 1.09
N GLU A 78 11.23 -4.10 2.10
CA GLU A 78 12.23 -5.13 2.37
C GLU A 78 11.56 -6.47 2.70
N LEU A 79 10.52 -6.44 3.52
CA LEU A 79 9.78 -7.64 3.89
C LEU A 79 9.17 -8.31 2.66
N ALA A 80 8.52 -7.52 1.79
CA ALA A 80 7.91 -8.06 0.56
C ALA A 80 8.94 -8.77 -0.31
N HIS A 81 10.13 -8.17 -0.47
CA HIS A 81 11.21 -8.76 -1.24
C HIS A 81 11.70 -10.07 -0.62
N GLN A 82 11.95 -10.08 0.69
CA GLN A 82 12.48 -11.25 1.36
C GLN A 82 11.48 -12.40 1.42
N VAL A 83 10.20 -12.08 1.65
CA VAL A 83 9.14 -13.10 1.66
C VAL A 83 9.00 -13.72 0.27
N GLY A 84 9.06 -12.90 -0.79
CA GLY A 84 9.00 -13.40 -2.15
C GLY A 84 10.15 -14.35 -2.47
N ARG A 85 11.37 -14.01 -2.04
CA ARG A 85 12.53 -14.87 -2.22
C ARG A 85 12.43 -16.14 -1.41
N LEU A 86 11.94 -16.05 -0.17
CA LEU A 86 11.75 -17.19 0.70
C LEU A 86 10.77 -18.20 0.10
N ILE A 87 9.65 -17.71 -0.45
CA ILE A 87 8.63 -18.59 -1.05
C ILE A 87 9.21 -19.39 -2.22
N LYS A 88 10.10 -18.78 -2.99
CA LYS A 88 10.72 -19.42 -4.16
C LYS A 88 11.94 -20.26 -3.81
N SER A 89 12.43 -20.18 -2.58
CA SER A 89 13.64 -20.89 -2.16
C SER A 89 13.34 -22.32 -1.72
N ASP A 90 14.41 -23.10 -1.54
CA ASP A 90 14.36 -24.45 -0.99
C ASP A 90 14.66 -24.45 0.52
N ASP A 91 14.63 -23.30 1.16
CA ASP A 91 14.94 -23.16 2.58
C ASP A 91 13.73 -23.52 3.44
N ASP A 92 13.52 -24.81 3.62
CA ASP A 92 12.39 -25.35 4.38
C ASP A 92 12.45 -24.98 5.85
N PHE A 93 13.65 -24.83 6.41
CA PHE A 93 13.81 -24.46 7.81
C PHE A 93 13.27 -23.04 8.05
N THR A 94 13.68 -22.07 7.23
CA THR A 94 13.22 -20.69 7.40
C THR A 94 11.72 -20.56 7.18
N LYS A 95 11.18 -21.30 6.20
CA LYS A 95 9.74 -21.31 5.96
C LYS A 95 8.98 -21.81 7.19
N ARG A 96 9.46 -22.90 7.79
CA ARG A 96 8.85 -23.46 9.01
C ARG A 96 9.00 -22.52 10.19
N LEU A 97 10.17 -21.90 10.33
CA LEU A 97 10.42 -20.92 11.39
C LEU A 97 9.40 -19.79 11.35
N VAL A 98 9.16 -19.22 10.17
CA VAL A 98 8.19 -18.12 10.00
C VAL A 98 6.78 -18.63 10.36
N LEU A 99 6.39 -19.79 9.85
CA LEU A 99 5.07 -20.34 10.14
C LEU A 99 4.87 -20.60 11.65
N GLU A 100 5.86 -21.18 12.30
CA GLU A 100 5.77 -21.46 13.73
C GLU A 100 5.74 -20.18 14.56
N TYR A 101 6.51 -19.17 14.16
CA TYR A 101 6.46 -17.88 14.84
C TYR A 101 5.05 -17.29 14.79
N LEU A 102 4.42 -17.30 13.62
CA LEU A 102 3.08 -16.72 13.44
C LEU A 102 2.02 -17.45 14.28
N LYS A 103 2.28 -18.70 14.63
CA LYS A 103 1.37 -19.53 15.44
C LYS A 103 1.68 -19.50 16.94
N LEU A 104 2.75 -18.83 17.35
CA LEU A 104 3.14 -18.79 18.77
C LEU A 104 2.09 -18.14 19.65
N PRO A 105 1.89 -18.65 20.87
CA PRO A 105 1.09 -17.96 21.89
C PRO A 105 1.70 -16.59 22.21
N PRO A 106 0.88 -15.60 22.65
CA PRO A 106 1.38 -14.24 22.92
C PRO A 106 2.57 -14.19 23.88
N GLU A 107 2.59 -15.04 24.91
CA GLU A 107 3.68 -15.05 25.90
C GLU A 107 5.02 -15.41 25.26
N LEU A 108 5.00 -16.40 24.37
CA LEU A 108 6.22 -16.82 23.69
C LEU A 108 6.64 -15.84 22.61
N LYS A 109 5.67 -15.16 21.97
CA LYS A 109 5.99 -14.11 21.02
C LYS A 109 6.73 -12.96 21.68
N THR A 110 6.30 -12.55 22.88
CA THR A 110 6.97 -11.47 23.61
C THR A 110 8.41 -11.84 23.91
N ALA A 111 8.67 -13.05 24.37
CA ALA A 111 10.03 -13.50 24.66
C ALA A 111 10.89 -13.53 23.39
N PHE A 112 10.32 -13.97 22.29
CA PHE A 112 11.02 -14.00 21.01
C PHE A 112 11.30 -12.60 20.48
N GLU A 113 10.35 -11.67 20.65
CA GLU A 113 10.53 -10.28 20.25
C GLU A 113 11.71 -9.64 20.98
N GLU A 114 11.84 -9.87 22.29
CA GLU A 114 12.97 -9.38 23.07
C GLU A 114 14.30 -9.90 22.52
N PHE A 115 14.34 -11.15 22.14
CA PHE A 115 15.53 -11.76 21.55
C PHE A 115 15.88 -11.10 20.22
N VAL A 116 14.89 -10.89 19.35
CA VAL A 116 15.09 -10.24 18.06
C VAL A 116 15.56 -8.80 18.23
N ASP A 117 15.00 -8.08 19.20
CA ASP A 117 15.42 -6.70 19.49
C ASP A 117 16.88 -6.64 19.89
N LYS A 118 17.36 -7.59 20.69
CA LYS A 118 18.76 -7.66 21.07
C LYS A 118 19.66 -7.91 19.86
N LEU A 119 19.26 -8.80 18.97
CA LEU A 119 20.01 -9.07 17.74
C LEU A 119 20.09 -7.81 16.87
N TYR A 120 18.98 -7.09 16.75
CA TYR A 120 18.93 -5.88 15.96
C TYR A 120 19.87 -4.81 16.53
N GLN A 121 19.87 -4.61 17.85
CA GLN A 121 20.74 -3.63 18.50
C GLN A 121 22.22 -3.99 18.35
N GLU A 122 22.57 -5.25 18.50
CA GLU A 122 23.96 -5.71 18.32
C GLU A 122 24.44 -5.45 16.90
N ARG A 123 23.61 -5.76 15.89
CA ARG A 123 23.98 -5.52 14.50
C ARG A 123 24.14 -4.03 14.23
N LYS A 124 23.22 -3.21 14.75
CA LYS A 124 23.25 -1.77 14.55
C LYS A 124 24.51 -1.14 15.16
N ASN A 125 24.95 -1.63 16.33
CA ASN A 125 26.16 -1.13 17.00
C ASN A 125 27.44 -1.47 16.27
N ARG A 126 27.40 -2.46 15.37
CA ARG A 126 28.57 -2.86 14.56
C ARG A 126 28.71 -2.08 13.26
N GLU A 127 27.69 -1.32 12.88
CA GLU A 127 27.68 -0.52 11.65
C GLU A 127 28.41 0.83 11.80
#